data_3e084bbb51cda33d928f113bbded4db6
#
_entry.id   3e084bbb51cda33d928f113bbded4db6
#
_cell.length_a   1.000
_cell.length_b   1.000
_cell.length_c   1.000
_cell.angle_alpha   90.00
_cell.angle_beta   90.00
_cell.angle_gamma   90.00
#
_symmetry.space_group_name_H-M   'P 1'
#
loop_
_entity.id
_entity.type
_entity.pdbx_description
1 polymer ?
#
loop_
_entity_poly.entity_id
_entity_poly.type
_entity_poly.pdbx_seq_one_letter_code
_entity_poly.pdbx_strand_id
1 'polypeptide(L)'
;MRKSLICFYDMAVSPCSYDFFSFLISAELCRVRRRFDQIKIVFVQGPKNKFREDNLRSISQNKIFFENVIIPGISLMPSCCSFEWIDRSDINLSQVDPINIFPRPYSLKNPVPEYSGSEMVCSQLCRETPVLFESPKYSRDLVERYINKKLTYPNFITVTIREVNRDNNNGTRSTNIKVWQNVIDILNKKKIHTLVVRDTKCFHQKPLFTGAIEVHEASIHLPFRAALYERSLINFTKNNGPSILKMHSIRPAIYFNYFDNDVLAVSEQFFKQNYGMIFNSQFPMTRQDKLVIWGDEEVNTILSYVCAPEKMLRVGEQARLLNCDQSLASINVAIRQIIKRISGGYILHEDVTLYRVLERLLDGSETNFSISEIILENAKKFDISKEANKLISLSLEDEKLAV
;
A
#
# COMPACT_ATOMS: atom_id res chain seq x y z
N MET A 1 4.59 18.12 25.48
CA MET A 1 4.30 18.37 24.05
C MET A 1 4.23 17.02 23.32
N ARG A 2 3.28 16.81 22.40
CA ARG A 2 3.23 15.56 21.62
C ARG A 2 4.39 15.54 20.62
N LYS A 3 5.07 14.40 20.52
CA LYS A 3 6.17 14.23 19.57
C LYS A 3 5.61 13.92 18.17
N SER A 4 6.00 14.70 17.17
CA SER A 4 5.52 14.52 15.78
C SER A 4 6.62 14.01 14.87
N LEU A 5 6.31 12.98 14.07
CA LEU A 5 7.09 12.62 12.90
C LEU A 5 6.73 13.57 11.75
N ILE A 6 7.72 14.26 11.20
CA ILE A 6 7.54 15.21 10.10
C ILE A 6 7.80 14.48 8.78
N CYS A 7 6.76 14.33 7.99
CA CYS A 7 6.76 13.49 6.80
C CYS A 7 6.72 14.36 5.53
N PHE A 8 7.83 14.42 4.81
CA PHE A 8 7.96 15.21 3.59
C PHE A 8 7.50 14.42 2.37
N TYR A 9 6.36 14.78 1.83
CA TYR A 9 5.90 14.31 0.51
C TYR A 9 6.31 15.33 -0.54
N ASP A 10 7.49 15.13 -1.12
CA ASP A 10 8.10 16.07 -2.03
C ASP A 10 7.55 15.92 -3.44
N MET A 11 6.75 16.90 -3.86
CA MET A 11 6.09 16.89 -5.15
C MET A 11 7.04 17.13 -6.35
N ALA A 12 8.34 17.32 -6.11
CA ALA A 12 9.32 17.28 -7.20
C ALA A 12 9.63 15.87 -7.68
N VAL A 13 9.48 14.88 -6.79
CA VAL A 13 9.81 13.47 -7.08
C VAL A 13 8.62 12.53 -6.85
N SER A 14 7.72 12.87 -5.95
CA SER A 14 6.58 12.03 -5.59
C SER A 14 5.39 12.26 -6.53
N PRO A 15 4.69 11.21 -6.97
CA PRO A 15 3.58 11.33 -7.90
C PRO A 15 2.31 11.82 -7.22
N CYS A 16 1.49 12.57 -7.96
CA CYS A 16 0.13 12.91 -7.54
C CYS A 16 -0.82 11.75 -7.85
N SER A 17 -0.75 10.66 -7.06
CA SER A 17 -1.45 9.39 -7.32
C SER A 17 -1.77 8.63 -6.04
N TYR A 18 -2.34 7.42 -6.17
CA TYR A 18 -2.56 6.50 -5.06
C TYR A 18 -1.28 5.99 -4.39
N ASP A 19 -0.09 6.22 -4.96
CA ASP A 19 1.19 5.92 -4.32
C ASP A 19 1.38 6.70 -3.00
N PHE A 20 0.67 7.82 -2.83
CA PHE A 20 0.60 8.55 -1.57
C PHE A 20 0.16 7.66 -0.39
N PHE A 21 -0.69 6.67 -0.62
CA PHE A 21 -1.11 5.75 0.45
C PHE A 21 0.00 4.80 0.87
N SER A 22 0.86 4.36 -0.04
CA SER A 22 2.07 3.62 0.32
C SER A 22 3.02 4.47 1.18
N PHE A 23 3.14 5.75 0.85
CA PHE A 23 3.88 6.71 1.68
C PHE A 23 3.27 6.85 3.08
N LEU A 24 1.94 6.98 3.20
CA LEU A 24 1.26 7.08 4.49
C LEU A 24 1.48 5.83 5.36
N ILE A 25 1.41 4.65 4.75
CA ILE A 25 1.66 3.38 5.45
C ILE A 25 3.10 3.33 5.93
N SER A 26 4.06 3.69 5.08
CA SER A 26 5.48 3.71 5.43
C SER A 26 5.77 4.72 6.54
N ALA A 27 5.12 5.89 6.49
CA ALA A 27 5.24 6.91 7.54
C ALA A 27 4.67 6.42 8.88
N GLU A 28 3.51 5.73 8.86
CA GLU A 28 2.90 5.16 10.07
C GLU A 28 3.76 4.06 10.68
N LEU A 29 4.30 3.16 9.88
CA LEU A 29 5.26 2.15 10.35
C LEU A 29 6.47 2.79 11.01
N CYS A 30 7.02 3.84 10.40
CA CYS A 30 8.11 4.61 10.96
C CYS A 30 7.72 5.31 12.27
N ARG A 31 6.54 5.93 12.32
CA ARG A 31 6.00 6.58 13.54
C ARG A 31 5.92 5.60 14.72
N VAL A 32 5.35 4.42 14.47
CA VAL A 32 5.19 3.38 15.51
C VAL A 32 6.55 2.92 16.03
N ARG A 33 7.49 2.57 15.13
CA ARG A 33 8.84 2.12 15.52
C ARG A 33 9.59 3.15 16.33
N ARG A 34 9.51 4.43 15.97
CA ARG A 34 10.20 5.53 16.65
C ARG A 34 9.43 6.12 17.81
N ARG A 35 8.24 5.58 18.11
CA ARG A 35 7.39 5.99 19.25
C ARG A 35 7.00 7.47 19.19
N PHE A 36 6.70 7.98 17.99
CA PHE A 36 6.06 9.30 17.84
C PHE A 36 4.56 9.20 18.10
N ASP A 37 3.99 10.26 18.68
CA ASP A 37 2.56 10.32 18.99
C ASP A 37 1.71 10.52 17.74
N GLN A 38 2.23 11.26 16.76
CA GLN A 38 1.47 11.72 15.59
C GLN A 38 2.35 11.97 14.36
N ILE A 39 1.70 12.05 13.19
CA ILE A 39 2.30 12.41 11.91
C ILE A 39 1.88 13.83 11.52
N LYS A 40 2.84 14.64 11.08
CA LYS A 40 2.62 15.90 10.37
C LYS A 40 3.11 15.74 8.93
N ILE A 41 2.25 15.98 7.95
CA ILE A 41 2.60 15.86 6.53
C ILE A 41 3.01 17.23 6.00
N VAL A 42 4.14 17.30 5.33
CA VAL A 42 4.63 18.49 4.63
C VAL A 42 4.68 18.20 3.14
N PHE A 43 3.75 18.78 2.38
CA PHE A 43 3.80 18.76 0.93
C PHE A 43 4.75 19.84 0.45
N VAL A 44 5.87 19.43 -0.14
CA VAL A 44 6.86 20.34 -0.70
C VAL A 44 6.55 20.55 -2.17
N GLN A 45 6.38 21.81 -2.57
CA GLN A 45 6.02 22.16 -3.95
C GLN A 45 7.09 21.71 -4.94
N GLY A 46 6.62 21.09 -6.03
CA GLY A 46 7.45 20.71 -7.17
C GLY A 46 7.65 21.84 -8.19
N PRO A 47 8.56 21.65 -9.16
CA PRO A 47 8.99 22.70 -10.09
C PRO A 47 7.92 23.07 -11.14
N LYS A 48 7.08 22.14 -11.55
CA LYS A 48 6.07 22.36 -12.59
C LYS A 48 4.70 22.67 -11.98
N ASN A 49 4.40 23.95 -11.82
CA ASN A 49 3.13 24.40 -11.21
C ASN A 49 2.82 23.65 -9.91
N LYS A 50 3.82 23.54 -9.03
CA LYS A 50 3.77 22.89 -7.72
C LYS A 50 3.82 21.36 -7.74
N PHE A 51 3.91 20.71 -8.90
CA PHE A 51 3.99 19.26 -9.08
C PHE A 51 5.31 18.85 -9.73
N ARG A 52 5.58 17.53 -9.76
CA ARG A 52 6.75 16.99 -10.46
C ARG A 52 6.59 17.18 -11.98
N GLU A 53 7.72 17.21 -12.63
CA GLU A 53 7.77 17.22 -14.08
C GLU A 53 7.61 15.78 -14.60
N ASP A 54 6.42 15.44 -15.04
CA ASP A 54 6.14 14.19 -15.75
C ASP A 54 5.12 14.44 -16.88
N ASN A 55 5.11 13.52 -17.84
CA ASN A 55 4.21 13.58 -18.99
C ASN A 55 2.95 12.71 -18.80
N LEU A 56 2.75 12.11 -17.62
CA LEU A 56 1.66 11.16 -17.40
C LEU A 56 0.31 11.85 -17.18
N ARG A 57 0.33 13.07 -16.65
CA ARG A 57 -0.88 13.84 -16.35
C ARG A 57 -0.70 15.32 -16.65
N SER A 58 -1.79 15.97 -17.05
CA SER A 58 -1.84 17.43 -17.13
C SER A 58 -1.83 18.05 -15.73
N ILE A 59 -1.48 19.33 -15.64
CA ILE A 59 -1.49 20.10 -14.39
C ILE A 59 -2.87 20.08 -13.74
N SER A 60 -3.92 20.24 -14.54
CA SER A 60 -5.31 20.20 -14.06
C SER A 60 -5.68 18.81 -13.48
N GLN A 61 -5.22 17.73 -14.09
CA GLN A 61 -5.42 16.38 -13.59
C GLN A 61 -4.66 16.17 -12.26
N ASN A 62 -3.44 16.66 -12.14
CA ASN A 62 -2.68 16.57 -10.89
C ASN A 62 -3.39 17.36 -9.76
N LYS A 63 -3.90 18.56 -10.05
CA LYS A 63 -4.66 19.36 -9.09
C LYS A 63 -5.92 18.63 -8.62
N ILE A 64 -6.72 18.08 -9.54
CA ILE A 64 -7.92 17.29 -9.22
C ILE A 64 -7.54 16.08 -8.34
N PHE A 65 -6.46 15.37 -8.67
CA PHE A 65 -6.00 14.24 -7.87
C PHE A 65 -5.53 14.65 -6.48
N PHE A 66 -4.81 15.74 -6.39
CA PHE A 66 -4.36 16.27 -5.10
C PHE A 66 -5.54 16.62 -4.19
N GLU A 67 -6.51 17.36 -4.72
CA GLU A 67 -7.68 17.84 -3.97
C GLU A 67 -8.68 16.71 -3.61
N ASN A 68 -8.86 15.70 -4.47
CA ASN A 68 -9.90 14.68 -4.31
C ASN A 68 -9.38 13.31 -3.84
N VAL A 69 -8.06 13.08 -3.88
CA VAL A 69 -7.46 11.81 -3.47
C VAL A 69 -6.44 12.02 -2.36
N ILE A 70 -5.44 12.87 -2.55
CA ILE A 70 -4.33 13.02 -1.60
C ILE A 70 -4.79 13.70 -0.32
N ILE A 71 -5.37 14.89 -0.40
CA ILE A 71 -5.82 15.62 0.79
C ILE A 71 -6.88 14.85 1.58
N PRO A 72 -7.97 14.34 0.96
CA PRO A 72 -8.94 13.52 1.71
C PRO A 72 -8.33 12.21 2.24
N GLY A 73 -7.32 11.67 1.57
CA GLY A 73 -6.61 10.45 1.98
C GLY A 73 -5.92 10.57 3.34
N ILE A 74 -5.49 11.77 3.73
CA ILE A 74 -4.89 12.04 5.04
C ILE A 74 -5.84 11.65 6.18
N SER A 75 -7.12 11.88 6.00
CA SER A 75 -8.16 11.58 7.00
C SER A 75 -8.35 10.08 7.26
N LEU A 76 -7.80 9.22 6.40
CA LEU A 76 -7.84 7.76 6.58
C LEU A 76 -6.75 7.23 7.52
N MET A 77 -5.79 8.08 7.92
CA MET A 77 -4.74 7.74 8.86
C MET A 77 -4.94 8.53 10.16
N PRO A 78 -5.52 7.92 11.21
CA PRO A 78 -5.89 8.63 12.44
C PRO A 78 -4.71 9.31 13.16
N SER A 79 -3.49 8.82 12.96
CA SER A 79 -2.28 9.44 13.50
C SER A 79 -1.86 10.74 12.80
N CYS A 80 -2.41 11.05 11.62
CA CYS A 80 -2.14 12.30 10.92
C CYS A 80 -2.89 13.46 11.60
N CYS A 81 -2.15 14.37 12.24
CA CYS A 81 -2.73 15.48 12.99
C CYS A 81 -2.87 16.76 12.17
N SER A 82 -2.01 16.96 11.17
CA SER A 82 -1.98 18.15 10.33
C SER A 82 -1.23 17.91 9.03
N PHE A 83 -1.48 18.80 8.07
CA PHE A 83 -0.65 18.90 6.87
C PHE A 83 -0.39 20.36 6.53
N GLU A 84 0.70 20.59 5.81
CA GLU A 84 1.10 21.91 5.29
C GLU A 84 1.47 21.77 3.81
N TRP A 85 1.24 22.83 3.05
CA TRP A 85 1.66 22.96 1.66
C TRP A 85 2.65 24.11 1.57
N ILE A 86 3.94 23.80 1.45
CA ILE A 86 5.03 24.75 1.65
C ILE A 86 5.84 24.89 0.36
N ASP A 87 6.24 26.11 0.04
CA ASP A 87 7.23 26.35 -0.99
C ASP A 87 8.59 25.81 -0.56
N ARG A 88 9.34 25.28 -1.52
CA ARG A 88 10.66 24.70 -1.25
C ARG A 88 11.65 25.70 -0.64
N SER A 89 11.55 26.98 -1.02
CA SER A 89 12.38 28.07 -0.49
C SER A 89 12.13 28.37 0.99
N ASP A 90 10.93 28.05 1.49
CA ASP A 90 10.52 28.39 2.85
C ASP A 90 10.88 27.32 3.87
N ILE A 91 11.43 26.19 3.41
CA ILE A 91 11.78 25.04 4.26
C ILE A 91 13.19 25.20 4.83
N ASN A 92 13.28 25.24 6.15
CA ASN A 92 14.55 25.22 6.86
C ASN A 92 14.72 23.89 7.64
N LEU A 93 15.39 22.93 7.01
CA LEU A 93 15.63 21.62 7.63
C LEU A 93 16.61 21.68 8.81
N SER A 94 17.44 22.72 8.95
CA SER A 94 18.38 22.82 10.07
C SER A 94 17.70 23.03 11.43
N GLN A 95 16.41 23.41 11.42
CA GLN A 95 15.60 23.55 12.62
C GLN A 95 14.85 22.27 13.01
N VAL A 96 14.93 21.21 12.20
CA VAL A 96 14.25 19.94 12.42
C VAL A 96 15.29 18.88 12.79
N ASP A 97 15.11 18.27 13.95
CA ASP A 97 15.95 17.13 14.32
C ASP A 97 15.79 16.02 13.26
N PRO A 98 16.90 15.53 12.67
CA PRO A 98 16.88 14.49 11.63
C PRO A 98 16.14 13.21 12.05
N ILE A 99 16.11 12.88 13.35
CA ILE A 99 15.35 11.74 13.86
C ILE A 99 13.85 11.88 13.66
N ASN A 100 13.34 13.12 13.58
CA ASN A 100 11.93 13.45 13.40
C ASN A 100 11.51 13.47 11.93
N ILE A 101 12.45 13.22 10.99
CA ILE A 101 12.19 13.33 9.55
C ILE A 101 11.87 11.97 8.93
N PHE A 102 10.89 11.95 8.02
CA PHE A 102 10.57 10.86 7.11
C PHE A 102 10.32 11.41 5.70
N PRO A 103 10.73 10.73 4.60
CA PRO A 103 11.61 9.55 4.57
C PRO A 103 13.05 9.89 4.93
N ARG A 104 13.86 8.87 5.21
CA ARG A 104 15.28 9.04 5.41
C ARG A 104 16.10 8.34 4.31
N PRO A 105 17.20 8.95 3.88
CA PRO A 105 17.61 10.35 4.09
C PRO A 105 16.75 11.29 3.26
N TYR A 106 16.36 12.44 3.81
CA TYR A 106 15.66 13.48 3.06
C TYR A 106 16.47 14.78 3.04
N SER A 107 16.61 15.37 1.88
CA SER A 107 17.15 16.73 1.73
C SER A 107 16.46 17.45 0.58
N LEU A 108 16.42 18.78 0.64
CA LEU A 108 15.83 19.59 -0.43
C LEU A 108 16.63 19.53 -1.74
N LYS A 109 17.96 19.27 -1.66
CA LYS A 109 18.83 19.14 -2.84
C LYS A 109 18.64 17.79 -3.54
N ASN A 110 18.45 16.73 -2.75
CA ASN A 110 18.24 15.37 -3.24
C ASN A 110 17.00 14.79 -2.59
N PRO A 111 15.79 15.18 -3.01
CA PRO A 111 14.56 14.65 -2.44
C PRO A 111 14.41 13.18 -2.79
N VAL A 112 13.99 12.38 -1.81
CA VAL A 112 13.82 10.94 -1.95
C VAL A 112 12.33 10.61 -1.92
N PRO A 113 11.81 9.97 -2.98
CA PRO A 113 10.45 9.47 -2.94
C PRO A 113 10.39 8.21 -2.05
N GLU A 114 9.36 8.10 -1.20
CA GLU A 114 9.09 6.90 -0.42
C GLU A 114 7.65 6.47 -0.62
N TYR A 115 7.40 5.80 -1.71
CA TYR A 115 6.11 5.19 -2.06
C TYR A 115 6.26 3.75 -2.58
N SER A 116 7.46 3.19 -2.43
CA SER A 116 7.69 1.77 -2.67
C SER A 116 7.22 0.93 -1.49
N GLY A 117 7.02 -0.36 -1.71
CA GLY A 117 6.65 -1.28 -0.64
C GLY A 117 7.77 -1.68 0.31
N SER A 118 8.96 -1.11 0.19
CA SER A 118 10.15 -1.57 0.92
C SER A 118 10.01 -1.47 2.44
N GLU A 119 9.40 -0.40 2.97
CA GLU A 119 9.11 -0.31 4.41
C GLU A 119 8.14 -1.39 4.87
N MET A 120 7.12 -1.70 4.07
CA MET A 120 6.17 -2.77 4.36
C MET A 120 6.85 -4.14 4.39
N VAL A 121 7.78 -4.40 3.46
CA VAL A 121 8.58 -5.62 3.44
C VAL A 121 9.46 -5.74 4.68
N CYS A 122 10.17 -4.67 5.05
CA CYS A 122 10.98 -4.63 6.26
C CYS A 122 10.15 -4.92 7.52
N SER A 123 8.97 -4.31 7.61
CA SER A 123 8.05 -4.51 8.72
C SER A 123 7.51 -5.94 8.79
N GLN A 124 7.22 -6.55 7.65
CA GLN A 124 6.80 -7.96 7.60
C GLN A 124 7.90 -8.90 8.10
N LEU A 125 9.14 -8.68 7.69
CA LEU A 125 10.28 -9.47 8.16
C LEU A 125 10.48 -9.32 9.67
N CYS A 126 10.25 -8.11 10.21
CA CYS A 126 10.27 -7.84 11.64
C CYS A 126 8.99 -8.30 12.38
N ARG A 127 8.03 -8.93 11.70
CA ARG A 127 6.75 -9.42 12.26
C ARG A 127 5.93 -8.31 12.95
N GLU A 128 6.01 -7.09 12.43
CA GLU A 128 5.22 -5.97 12.94
C GLU A 128 3.74 -6.10 12.57
N THR A 129 2.88 -5.37 13.27
CA THR A 129 1.44 -5.37 12.99
C THR A 129 1.13 -4.59 11.71
N PRO A 130 0.30 -5.13 10.81
CA PRO A 130 -0.13 -4.42 9.62
C PRO A 130 -0.82 -3.09 9.94
N VAL A 131 -0.42 -2.03 9.23
CA VAL A 131 -1.10 -0.74 9.26
C VAL A 131 -2.44 -0.85 8.55
N LEU A 132 -3.48 -0.30 9.15
CA LEU A 132 -4.82 -0.24 8.57
C LEU A 132 -5.27 1.22 8.42
N PHE A 133 -5.94 1.51 7.32
CA PHE A 133 -6.71 2.74 7.17
C PHE A 133 -8.00 2.65 7.97
N GLU A 134 -8.45 3.78 8.48
CA GLU A 134 -9.71 3.93 9.16
C GLU A 134 -10.49 5.09 8.54
N SER A 135 -11.68 4.84 8.05
CA SER A 135 -12.50 5.91 7.50
C SER A 135 -13.05 6.81 8.60
N PRO A 136 -13.15 8.13 8.37
CA PRO A 136 -13.73 9.06 9.34
C PRO A 136 -15.18 8.68 9.70
N LYS A 137 -15.58 8.96 10.94
CA LYS A 137 -16.94 8.65 11.43
C LYS A 137 -18.02 9.19 10.51
N TYR A 138 -17.90 10.45 10.06
CA TYR A 138 -18.88 11.05 9.17
C TYR A 138 -19.09 10.25 7.86
N SER A 139 -18.02 9.68 7.31
CA SER A 139 -18.08 8.87 6.09
C SER A 139 -18.75 7.53 6.35
N ARG A 140 -18.50 6.90 7.50
CA ARG A 140 -19.20 5.68 7.92
C ARG A 140 -20.71 5.96 8.09
N ASP A 141 -21.08 7.07 8.73
CA ASP A 141 -22.47 7.48 8.91
C ASP A 141 -23.18 7.79 7.56
N LEU A 142 -22.44 8.34 6.58
CA LEU A 142 -22.94 8.55 5.21
C LEU A 142 -23.17 7.22 4.49
N VAL A 143 -22.27 6.27 4.61
CA VAL A 143 -22.41 4.93 4.01
C VAL A 143 -23.60 4.19 4.63
N GLU A 144 -23.78 4.21 5.94
CA GLU A 144 -24.95 3.57 6.58
C GLU A 144 -26.27 4.19 6.10
N ARG A 145 -26.33 5.51 5.98
CA ARG A 145 -27.52 6.18 5.39
C ARG A 145 -27.75 5.79 3.93
N TYR A 146 -26.69 5.67 3.14
CA TYR A 146 -26.78 5.21 1.76
C TYR A 146 -27.32 3.79 1.67
N ILE A 147 -26.76 2.87 2.47
CA ILE A 147 -27.18 1.47 2.54
C ILE A 147 -28.64 1.37 2.90
N ASN A 148 -29.07 2.01 4.00
CA ASN A 148 -30.44 1.97 4.47
C ASN A 148 -31.46 2.56 3.47
N LYS A 149 -31.03 3.49 2.62
CA LYS A 149 -31.89 4.10 1.58
C LYS A 149 -31.94 3.30 0.29
N LYS A 150 -30.85 2.63 -0.10
CA LYS A 150 -30.67 2.06 -1.44
C LYS A 150 -30.80 0.54 -1.48
N LEU A 151 -30.48 -0.14 -0.37
CA LEU A 151 -30.43 -1.60 -0.33
C LEU A 151 -31.69 -2.17 0.31
N THR A 152 -32.22 -3.24 -0.28
CA THR A 152 -33.30 -4.03 0.30
C THR A 152 -32.81 -5.02 1.37
N TYR A 153 -31.53 -5.37 1.33
CA TYR A 153 -30.86 -6.25 2.29
C TYR A 153 -29.54 -5.61 2.75
N PRO A 154 -29.10 -5.79 4.00
CA PRO A 154 -27.92 -5.12 4.53
C PRO A 154 -26.59 -5.71 4.04
N ASN A 155 -26.63 -6.91 3.45
CA ASN A 155 -25.45 -7.64 3.01
C ASN A 155 -25.08 -7.29 1.57
N PHE A 156 -23.83 -6.93 1.36
CA PHE A 156 -23.32 -6.63 0.04
C PHE A 156 -21.83 -6.94 -0.08
N ILE A 157 -21.39 -7.15 -1.31
CA ILE A 157 -20.00 -7.15 -1.71
C ILE A 157 -19.70 -5.89 -2.53
N THR A 158 -18.43 -5.48 -2.59
CA THR A 158 -18.01 -4.43 -3.52
C THR A 158 -17.15 -5.00 -4.64
N VAL A 159 -17.35 -4.47 -5.83
CA VAL A 159 -16.50 -4.74 -7.00
C VAL A 159 -15.99 -3.42 -7.55
N THR A 160 -14.68 -3.23 -7.53
CA THR A 160 -14.08 -2.06 -8.17
C THR A 160 -13.70 -2.42 -9.59
N ILE A 161 -14.40 -1.82 -10.52
CA ILE A 161 -14.23 -2.05 -11.95
C ILE A 161 -13.06 -1.23 -12.46
N ARG A 162 -12.22 -1.88 -13.28
CA ARG A 162 -11.21 -1.22 -14.07
C ARG A 162 -11.65 -1.22 -15.52
N GLU A 163 -11.78 -0.02 -16.07
CA GLU A 163 -12.14 0.23 -17.48
C GLU A 163 -10.92 0.81 -18.19
N VAL A 164 -10.11 -0.05 -18.81
CA VAL A 164 -9.03 0.38 -19.69
C VAL A 164 -9.60 0.54 -21.08
N ASN A 165 -9.25 1.63 -21.79
CA ASN A 165 -9.71 1.86 -23.16
C ASN A 165 -9.44 0.62 -24.02
N ARG A 166 -10.49 0.10 -24.67
CA ARG A 166 -10.46 -1.11 -25.50
C ARG A 166 -9.52 -1.01 -26.70
N ASP A 167 -9.14 0.21 -27.06
CA ASP A 167 -8.29 0.49 -28.22
C ASP A 167 -6.81 0.15 -28.00
N ASN A 168 -6.39 -0.01 -26.75
CA ASN A 168 -5.00 -0.33 -26.39
C ASN A 168 -4.89 -1.74 -25.81
N ASN A 169 -5.23 -2.79 -26.49
CA ASN A 169 -5.01 -4.24 -26.23
C ASN A 169 -4.58 -4.71 -24.80
N ASN A 170 -4.70 -3.90 -23.76
CA ASN A 170 -4.34 -4.22 -22.38
C ASN A 170 -5.47 -4.99 -21.69
N GLY A 171 -5.89 -6.10 -22.31
CA GLY A 171 -7.03 -6.91 -21.90
C GLY A 171 -6.91 -7.54 -20.52
N THR A 172 -5.70 -7.80 -20.04
CA THR A 172 -5.43 -8.53 -18.79
C THR A 172 -5.87 -7.75 -17.55
N ARG A 173 -5.81 -6.42 -17.56
CA ARG A 173 -6.19 -5.56 -16.41
C ARG A 173 -7.67 -5.16 -16.40
N SER A 174 -8.40 -5.37 -17.48
CA SER A 174 -9.84 -5.05 -17.54
C SER A 174 -10.67 -6.08 -16.78
N THR A 175 -11.75 -5.61 -16.14
CA THR A 175 -12.68 -6.48 -15.42
C THR A 175 -13.49 -7.31 -16.41
N ASN A 176 -13.70 -8.60 -16.14
CA ASN A 176 -14.48 -9.49 -16.95
C ASN A 176 -15.99 -9.29 -16.71
N ILE A 177 -16.61 -8.47 -17.57
CA ILE A 177 -18.03 -8.08 -17.41
C ILE A 177 -18.97 -9.30 -17.46
N LYS A 178 -18.70 -10.30 -18.32
CA LYS A 178 -19.57 -11.49 -18.44
C LYS A 178 -19.53 -12.36 -17.17
N VAL A 179 -18.35 -12.56 -16.61
CA VAL A 179 -18.20 -13.31 -15.34
C VAL A 179 -18.93 -12.60 -14.22
N TRP A 180 -18.76 -11.29 -14.10
CA TRP A 180 -19.42 -10.52 -13.04
C TRP A 180 -20.93 -10.45 -13.20
N GLN A 181 -21.47 -10.37 -14.43
CA GLN A 181 -22.93 -10.43 -14.63
C GLN A 181 -23.50 -11.77 -14.08
N ASN A 182 -22.84 -12.89 -14.39
CA ASN A 182 -23.27 -14.20 -13.87
C ASN A 182 -23.18 -14.27 -12.33
N VAL A 183 -22.13 -13.73 -11.74
CA VAL A 183 -21.98 -13.65 -10.26
C VAL A 183 -23.11 -12.83 -9.64
N ILE A 184 -23.41 -11.65 -10.20
CA ILE A 184 -24.47 -10.74 -9.75
C ILE A 184 -25.83 -11.44 -9.76
N ASP A 185 -26.14 -12.14 -10.85
CA ASP A 185 -27.42 -12.85 -11.00
C ASP A 185 -27.60 -13.94 -9.93
N ILE A 186 -26.52 -14.64 -9.57
CA ILE A 186 -26.53 -15.66 -8.51
C ILE A 186 -26.63 -15.02 -7.13
N LEU A 187 -25.85 -13.94 -6.86
CA LEU A 187 -25.86 -13.26 -5.56
C LEU A 187 -27.20 -12.60 -5.25
N ASN A 188 -27.87 -12.03 -6.25
CA ASN A 188 -29.20 -11.46 -6.09
C ASN A 188 -30.21 -12.52 -5.61
N LYS A 189 -30.16 -13.76 -6.14
CA LYS A 189 -30.96 -14.88 -5.64
C LYS A 189 -30.66 -15.25 -4.20
N LYS A 190 -29.42 -14.99 -3.74
CA LYS A 190 -28.96 -15.20 -2.36
C LYS A 190 -29.20 -14.00 -1.42
N LYS A 191 -29.86 -12.94 -1.90
CA LYS A 191 -30.10 -11.70 -1.15
C LYS A 191 -28.81 -10.99 -0.72
N ILE A 192 -27.79 -11.02 -1.57
CA ILE A 192 -26.53 -10.31 -1.42
C ILE A 192 -26.41 -9.32 -2.57
N HIS A 193 -26.34 -8.02 -2.26
CA HIS A 193 -26.15 -7.00 -3.27
C HIS A 193 -24.71 -6.94 -3.77
N THR A 194 -24.55 -6.58 -5.03
CA THR A 194 -23.24 -6.20 -5.57
C THR A 194 -23.21 -4.69 -5.78
N LEU A 195 -22.33 -4.01 -5.04
CA LEU A 195 -22.08 -2.58 -5.20
C LEU A 195 -20.85 -2.38 -6.10
N VAL A 196 -21.06 -1.69 -7.20
CA VAL A 196 -20.03 -1.47 -8.22
C VAL A 196 -19.44 -0.07 -8.07
N VAL A 197 -18.13 0.01 -7.95
CA VAL A 197 -17.38 1.26 -7.93
C VAL A 197 -16.56 1.36 -9.21
N ARG A 198 -16.90 2.30 -10.07
CA ARG A 198 -16.26 2.52 -11.37
C ARG A 198 -15.07 3.48 -11.29
N ASP A 199 -14.26 3.50 -12.33
CA ASP A 199 -13.26 4.54 -12.51
C ASP A 199 -13.92 5.93 -12.59
N THR A 200 -13.30 6.94 -11.99
CA THR A 200 -13.82 8.32 -11.94
C THR A 200 -14.14 8.90 -13.33
N LYS A 201 -13.47 8.43 -14.38
CA LYS A 201 -13.74 8.85 -15.76
C LYS A 201 -15.04 8.27 -16.35
N CYS A 202 -15.53 7.16 -15.78
CA CYS A 202 -16.60 6.37 -16.37
C CYS A 202 -17.87 6.33 -15.49
N PHE A 203 -17.85 6.90 -14.27
CA PHE A 203 -18.96 6.78 -13.32
C PHE A 203 -20.29 7.37 -13.80
N HIS A 204 -20.26 8.29 -14.78
CA HIS A 204 -21.45 8.93 -15.36
C HIS A 204 -22.01 8.20 -16.58
N GLN A 205 -21.34 7.15 -17.03
CA GLN A 205 -21.78 6.37 -18.19
C GLN A 205 -22.93 5.42 -17.80
N LYS A 206 -23.57 4.81 -18.82
CA LYS A 206 -24.64 3.81 -18.59
C LYS A 206 -24.14 2.68 -17.69
N PRO A 207 -24.99 2.15 -16.81
CA PRO A 207 -24.65 1.02 -15.95
C PRO A 207 -24.07 -0.16 -16.75
N LEU A 208 -23.04 -0.80 -16.18
CA LEU A 208 -22.37 -1.94 -16.77
C LEU A 208 -23.12 -3.25 -16.58
N PHE A 209 -23.88 -3.34 -15.49
CA PHE A 209 -24.52 -4.59 -15.05
C PHE A 209 -26.00 -4.39 -14.77
N THR A 210 -26.78 -5.40 -15.11
CA THR A 210 -28.18 -5.50 -14.69
C THR A 210 -28.21 -6.09 -13.26
N GLY A 211 -29.01 -5.50 -12.38
CA GLY A 211 -29.20 -6.02 -11.01
C GLY A 211 -28.07 -5.71 -10.03
N ALA A 212 -27.04 -4.97 -10.43
CA ALA A 212 -26.07 -4.37 -9.52
C ALA A 212 -26.43 -2.91 -9.23
N ILE A 213 -25.81 -2.35 -8.18
CA ILE A 213 -25.97 -0.94 -7.81
C ILE A 213 -24.63 -0.24 -8.03
N GLU A 214 -24.58 0.70 -8.96
CA GLU A 214 -23.40 1.55 -9.16
C GLU A 214 -23.38 2.67 -8.11
N VAL A 215 -22.25 2.77 -7.38
CA VAL A 215 -22.08 3.73 -6.29
C VAL A 215 -21.22 4.89 -6.80
N HIS A 216 -21.88 5.86 -7.45
CA HIS A 216 -21.20 7.01 -8.06
C HIS A 216 -20.44 7.84 -7.02
N GLU A 217 -20.99 8.00 -5.83
CA GLU A 217 -20.39 8.72 -4.71
C GLU A 217 -19.01 8.14 -4.35
N ALA A 218 -18.87 6.82 -4.37
CA ALA A 218 -17.60 6.15 -4.11
C ALA A 218 -16.56 6.36 -5.22
N SER A 219 -16.99 6.71 -6.44
CA SER A 219 -16.08 6.99 -7.55
C SER A 219 -15.41 8.38 -7.45
N ILE A 220 -16.01 9.32 -6.71
CA ILE A 220 -15.58 10.71 -6.61
C ILE A 220 -15.21 11.16 -5.20
N HIS A 221 -15.69 10.49 -4.16
CA HIS A 221 -15.46 10.87 -2.76
C HIS A 221 -14.67 9.79 -2.02
N LEU A 222 -13.38 10.02 -1.81
CA LEU A 222 -12.45 9.02 -1.29
C LEU A 222 -12.80 8.50 0.11
N PRO A 223 -13.12 9.33 1.12
CA PRO A 223 -13.47 8.83 2.46
C PRO A 223 -14.76 8.00 2.46
N PHE A 224 -15.74 8.34 1.61
CA PHE A 224 -16.93 7.53 1.41
C PHE A 224 -16.59 6.17 0.79
N ARG A 225 -15.70 6.16 -0.21
CA ARG A 225 -15.18 4.91 -0.84
C ARG A 225 -14.52 4.02 0.20
N ALA A 226 -13.65 4.56 1.06
CA ALA A 226 -12.99 3.79 2.11
C ALA A 226 -14.01 3.20 3.10
N ALA A 227 -14.97 4.00 3.56
CA ALA A 227 -16.06 3.54 4.44
C ALA A 227 -16.93 2.46 3.81
N LEU A 228 -17.20 2.56 2.50
CA LEU A 228 -17.93 1.54 1.76
C LEU A 228 -17.17 0.20 1.74
N TYR A 229 -15.84 0.26 1.52
CA TYR A 229 -15.00 -0.93 1.57
C TYR A 229 -14.93 -1.55 2.97
N GLU A 230 -14.90 -0.73 4.01
CA GLU A 230 -14.93 -1.19 5.42
C GLU A 230 -16.26 -1.85 5.80
N ARG A 231 -17.35 -1.50 5.14
CA ARG A 231 -18.69 -2.04 5.43
C ARG A 231 -19.02 -3.28 4.61
N SER A 232 -18.34 -3.51 3.50
CA SER A 232 -18.54 -4.66 2.61
C SER A 232 -18.23 -6.00 3.29
N LEU A 233 -18.90 -7.06 2.87
CA LEU A 233 -18.55 -8.42 3.29
C LEU A 233 -17.16 -8.81 2.73
N ILE A 234 -16.97 -8.61 1.43
CA ILE A 234 -15.72 -8.86 0.72
C ILE A 234 -15.56 -7.81 -0.38
N ASN A 235 -14.34 -7.36 -0.61
CA ASN A 235 -14.00 -6.43 -1.66
C ASN A 235 -13.28 -7.15 -2.79
N PHE A 236 -13.73 -6.97 -4.02
CA PHE A 236 -13.10 -7.52 -5.22
C PHE A 236 -12.50 -6.42 -6.08
N THR A 237 -11.35 -6.72 -6.68
CA THR A 237 -10.67 -5.76 -7.56
C THR A 237 -9.63 -6.42 -8.44
N LYS A 238 -9.26 -5.74 -9.51
CA LYS A 238 -7.99 -5.92 -10.22
C LYS A 238 -6.99 -4.85 -9.80
N ASN A 239 -5.79 -4.88 -10.36
CA ASN A 239 -4.78 -3.87 -10.07
C ASN A 239 -5.22 -2.48 -10.56
N ASN A 240 -5.54 -1.60 -9.63
CA ASN A 240 -5.87 -0.20 -9.86
C ASN A 240 -5.44 0.65 -8.67
N GLY A 241 -5.39 1.97 -8.82
CA GLY A 241 -4.96 2.87 -7.75
C GLY A 241 -5.73 2.66 -6.43
N PRO A 242 -7.08 2.62 -6.44
CA PRO A 242 -7.87 2.39 -5.22
C PRO A 242 -7.68 1.02 -4.55
N SER A 243 -6.98 0.07 -5.17
CA SER A 243 -6.74 -1.26 -4.57
C SER A 243 -5.97 -1.18 -3.24
N ILE A 244 -5.10 -0.18 -3.08
CA ILE A 244 -4.34 0.05 -1.84
C ILE A 244 -5.24 0.29 -0.63
N LEU A 245 -6.39 0.95 -0.81
CA LEU A 245 -7.34 1.18 0.27
C LEU A 245 -7.93 -0.12 0.83
N LYS A 246 -8.19 -1.08 -0.05
CA LYS A 246 -8.71 -2.41 0.34
C LYS A 246 -7.62 -3.28 0.94
N MET A 247 -6.39 -3.14 0.44
CA MET A 247 -5.22 -3.85 0.93
C MET A 247 -5.01 -3.59 2.43
N HIS A 248 -5.20 -2.36 2.84
CA HIS A 248 -5.05 -1.89 4.21
C HIS A 248 -6.39 -1.56 4.91
N SER A 249 -7.47 -2.22 4.51
CA SER A 249 -8.78 -2.17 5.15
C SER A 249 -8.95 -3.31 6.15
N ILE A 250 -9.88 -3.15 7.10
CA ILE A 250 -10.26 -4.20 8.06
C ILE A 250 -11.04 -5.37 7.43
N ARG A 251 -11.55 -5.22 6.19
CA ARG A 251 -12.40 -6.22 5.53
C ARG A 251 -11.63 -7.07 4.54
N PRO A 252 -12.07 -8.33 4.33
CA PRO A 252 -11.51 -9.20 3.31
C PRO A 252 -11.44 -8.56 1.93
N ALA A 253 -10.39 -8.88 1.17
CA ALA A 253 -10.27 -8.41 -0.20
C ALA A 253 -9.59 -9.45 -1.11
N ILE A 254 -10.06 -9.55 -2.34
CA ILE A 254 -9.53 -10.43 -3.37
C ILE A 254 -9.08 -9.62 -4.57
N TYR A 255 -7.87 -9.90 -5.01
CA TYR A 255 -7.20 -9.25 -6.13
C TYR A 255 -6.97 -10.28 -7.23
N PHE A 256 -7.62 -10.10 -8.39
CA PHE A 256 -7.45 -10.98 -9.52
C PHE A 256 -6.42 -10.43 -10.49
N ASN A 257 -5.62 -11.31 -11.07
CA ASN A 257 -4.67 -11.02 -12.15
C ASN A 257 -3.95 -9.68 -11.92
N TYR A 258 -3.17 -9.64 -10.82
CA TYR A 258 -2.67 -8.36 -10.27
C TYR A 258 -1.52 -7.76 -11.08
N PHE A 259 -0.75 -8.61 -11.78
CA PHE A 259 0.42 -8.18 -12.56
C PHE A 259 0.06 -7.99 -14.03
N ASP A 260 0.78 -7.07 -14.65
CA ASP A 260 0.70 -6.79 -16.09
C ASP A 260 2.10 -6.43 -16.57
N ASN A 261 2.75 -7.36 -17.27
CA ASN A 261 4.14 -7.19 -17.70
C ASN A 261 4.30 -6.19 -18.85
N ASP A 262 3.20 -5.79 -19.52
CA ASP A 262 3.20 -4.75 -20.54
C ASP A 262 3.30 -3.34 -19.92
N VAL A 263 3.09 -3.23 -18.60
CA VAL A 263 3.14 -1.96 -17.86
C VAL A 263 4.18 -2.04 -16.75
N LEU A 264 5.32 -1.40 -16.95
CA LEU A 264 6.49 -1.46 -16.03
C LEU A 264 6.11 -1.26 -14.55
N ALA A 265 5.29 -0.26 -14.25
CA ALA A 265 4.89 0.08 -12.87
C ALA A 265 4.00 -0.97 -12.18
N VAL A 266 3.57 -2.00 -12.88
CA VAL A 266 2.75 -3.11 -12.35
C VAL A 266 3.22 -4.46 -12.88
N SER A 267 4.45 -4.50 -13.41
CA SER A 267 5.08 -5.74 -13.87
C SER A 267 5.50 -6.61 -12.69
N GLU A 268 5.66 -7.89 -12.94
CA GLU A 268 6.20 -8.84 -11.96
C GLU A 268 7.58 -8.39 -11.46
N GLN A 269 8.44 -7.90 -12.36
CA GLN A 269 9.75 -7.37 -12.00
C GLN A 269 9.65 -6.19 -11.03
N PHE A 270 8.73 -5.25 -11.25
CA PHE A 270 8.52 -4.12 -10.36
C PHE A 270 8.09 -4.58 -8.97
N PHE A 271 7.11 -5.49 -8.88
CA PHE A 271 6.65 -6.00 -7.60
C PHE A 271 7.69 -6.85 -6.88
N LYS A 272 8.46 -7.67 -7.60
CA LYS A 272 9.59 -8.40 -7.04
C LYS A 272 10.63 -7.47 -6.42
N GLN A 273 10.96 -6.37 -7.12
CA GLN A 273 11.98 -5.43 -6.65
C GLN A 273 11.51 -4.53 -5.50
N ASN A 274 10.25 -4.14 -5.46
CA ASN A 274 9.75 -3.15 -4.50
C ASN A 274 8.93 -3.75 -3.36
N TYR A 275 8.31 -4.90 -3.57
CA TYR A 275 7.42 -5.55 -2.62
C TYR A 275 7.83 -6.99 -2.27
N GLY A 276 8.91 -7.48 -2.82
CA GLY A 276 9.31 -8.88 -2.64
C GLY A 276 8.29 -9.90 -3.16
N MET A 277 7.39 -9.48 -4.07
CA MET A 277 6.34 -10.33 -4.62
C MET A 277 6.82 -11.05 -5.88
N ILE A 278 6.50 -12.32 -5.97
CA ILE A 278 6.72 -13.18 -7.13
C ILE A 278 5.43 -13.92 -7.46
N PHE A 279 5.40 -14.71 -8.52
CA PHE A 279 4.24 -15.54 -8.89
C PHE A 279 3.77 -16.40 -7.70
N ASN A 280 2.47 -16.45 -7.47
CA ASN A 280 1.78 -17.10 -6.34
C ASN A 280 2.05 -16.51 -4.94
N SER A 281 2.75 -15.39 -4.82
CA SER A 281 2.95 -14.73 -3.54
C SER A 281 1.78 -13.85 -3.11
N GLN A 282 1.80 -13.41 -1.86
CA GLN A 282 0.82 -12.50 -1.27
C GLN A 282 1.46 -11.15 -0.93
N PHE A 283 0.65 -10.10 -0.78
CA PHE A 283 1.14 -8.77 -0.41
C PHE A 283 1.86 -8.78 0.94
N PRO A 284 3.00 -8.06 1.07
CA PRO A 284 3.64 -7.85 2.35
C PRO A 284 2.78 -6.96 3.26
N MET A 285 2.92 -7.13 4.58
CA MET A 285 2.28 -6.30 5.61
C MET A 285 0.77 -6.14 5.46
N THR A 286 0.09 -7.18 4.98
CA THR A 286 -1.37 -7.21 4.90
C THR A 286 -1.94 -8.30 5.81
N ARG A 287 -3.21 -8.14 6.16
CA ARG A 287 -3.94 -9.18 6.90
C ARG A 287 -4.05 -10.46 6.05
N GLN A 288 -4.21 -11.60 6.72
CA GLN A 288 -4.33 -12.91 6.05
C GLN A 288 -5.56 -13.03 5.16
N ASP A 289 -6.58 -12.19 5.36
CA ASP A 289 -7.78 -12.11 4.56
C ASP A 289 -7.67 -11.24 3.28
N LYS A 290 -6.45 -10.89 2.89
CA LYS A 290 -6.14 -10.23 1.62
C LYS A 290 -5.50 -11.24 0.69
N LEU A 291 -6.23 -11.67 -0.34
CA LEU A 291 -5.76 -12.71 -1.25
C LEU A 291 -5.46 -12.16 -2.63
N VAL A 292 -4.29 -12.48 -3.15
CA VAL A 292 -3.94 -12.31 -4.56
C VAL A 292 -4.21 -13.64 -5.26
N ILE A 293 -5.14 -13.67 -6.18
CA ILE A 293 -5.43 -14.78 -7.08
C ILE A 293 -4.75 -14.47 -8.40
N TRP A 294 -3.78 -15.28 -8.77
CA TRP A 294 -2.93 -15.07 -9.94
C TRP A 294 -3.59 -15.42 -11.27
N GLY A 295 -4.78 -16.02 -11.21
CA GLY A 295 -5.63 -16.29 -12.36
C GLY A 295 -6.69 -15.22 -12.59
N ASP A 296 -7.44 -15.41 -13.66
CA ASP A 296 -8.56 -14.55 -14.03
C ASP A 296 -9.76 -14.72 -13.09
N GLU A 297 -10.71 -13.81 -13.25
CA GLU A 297 -11.99 -13.83 -12.54
C GLU A 297 -12.82 -15.04 -13.02
N GLU A 298 -13.24 -15.88 -12.08
CA GLU A 298 -14.08 -17.04 -12.33
C GLU A 298 -15.28 -17.07 -11.38
N VAL A 299 -16.46 -17.42 -11.92
CA VAL A 299 -17.73 -17.44 -11.16
C VAL A 299 -17.62 -18.31 -9.91
N ASN A 300 -17.15 -19.56 -10.05
CA ASN A 300 -17.09 -20.51 -8.93
C ASN A 300 -16.08 -20.06 -7.87
N THR A 301 -14.95 -19.52 -8.28
CA THR A 301 -13.93 -18.98 -7.37
C THR A 301 -14.50 -17.83 -6.56
N ILE A 302 -15.13 -16.86 -7.19
CA ILE A 302 -15.76 -15.70 -6.53
C ILE A 302 -16.82 -16.16 -5.54
N LEU A 303 -17.76 -17.01 -5.97
CA LEU A 303 -18.86 -17.48 -5.14
C LEU A 303 -18.37 -18.33 -3.96
N SER A 304 -17.31 -19.10 -4.11
CA SER A 304 -16.76 -19.90 -3.03
C SER A 304 -16.30 -19.06 -1.84
N TYR A 305 -15.73 -17.87 -2.10
CA TYR A 305 -15.30 -16.95 -1.05
C TYR A 305 -16.45 -16.12 -0.49
N VAL A 306 -17.42 -15.72 -1.32
CA VAL A 306 -18.59 -14.96 -0.83
C VAL A 306 -19.45 -15.84 0.10
N CYS A 307 -19.60 -17.12 -0.22
CA CYS A 307 -20.41 -18.05 0.57
C CYS A 307 -19.69 -18.62 1.81
N ALA A 308 -18.35 -18.55 1.85
CA ALA A 308 -17.55 -19.07 2.95
C ALA A 308 -16.29 -18.20 3.14
N PRO A 309 -16.44 -16.94 3.61
CA PRO A 309 -15.33 -16.00 3.73
C PRO A 309 -14.25 -16.45 4.71
N GLU A 310 -14.57 -17.33 5.65
CA GLU A 310 -13.59 -17.94 6.57
C GLU A 310 -12.51 -18.77 5.85
N LYS A 311 -12.80 -19.28 4.66
CA LYS A 311 -11.80 -19.97 3.82
C LYS A 311 -10.64 -19.07 3.43
N MET A 312 -10.88 -17.75 3.32
CA MET A 312 -9.84 -16.80 2.94
C MET A 312 -8.67 -16.79 3.93
N LEU A 313 -8.96 -16.87 5.22
CA LEU A 313 -7.90 -16.91 6.25
C LEU A 313 -7.00 -18.13 6.09
N ARG A 314 -7.58 -19.33 5.86
CA ARG A 314 -6.82 -20.58 5.67
C ARG A 314 -5.98 -20.52 4.39
N VAL A 315 -6.56 -20.07 3.28
CA VAL A 315 -5.85 -19.97 2.00
C VAL A 315 -4.72 -18.95 2.10
N GLY A 316 -4.96 -17.80 2.71
CA GLY A 316 -3.94 -16.77 2.91
C GLY A 316 -2.80 -17.21 3.82
N GLU A 317 -3.08 -17.98 4.86
CA GLU A 317 -2.09 -18.58 5.74
C GLU A 317 -1.22 -19.59 4.99
N GLN A 318 -1.84 -20.55 4.29
CA GLN A 318 -1.13 -21.55 3.49
C GLN A 318 -0.27 -20.91 2.39
N ALA A 319 -0.79 -19.91 1.67
CA ALA A 319 -0.05 -19.22 0.62
C ALA A 319 1.20 -18.49 1.14
N ARG A 320 1.18 -18.02 2.39
CA ARG A 320 2.34 -17.36 3.02
C ARG A 320 3.38 -18.35 3.54
N LEU A 321 2.96 -19.54 3.99
CA LEU A 321 3.86 -20.57 4.49
C LEU A 321 4.62 -21.29 3.37
N LEU A 322 4.04 -21.41 2.17
CA LEU A 322 4.59 -22.20 1.06
C LEU A 322 5.60 -21.45 0.18
N ASN A 323 5.86 -20.15 0.42
CA ASN A 323 6.61 -19.34 -0.55
C ASN A 323 8.02 -18.99 -0.09
N CYS A 324 8.96 -19.94 -0.17
CA CYS A 324 10.40 -19.72 0.10
C CYS A 324 10.98 -18.61 -0.81
N ASP A 325 10.61 -18.61 -2.11
CA ASP A 325 11.14 -17.63 -3.08
C ASP A 325 10.65 -16.22 -2.80
N GLN A 326 9.46 -16.04 -2.25
CA GLN A 326 8.99 -14.73 -1.77
C GLN A 326 9.86 -14.22 -0.63
N SER A 327 10.29 -15.09 0.25
CA SER A 327 11.18 -14.72 1.36
C SER A 327 12.51 -14.19 0.85
N LEU A 328 13.10 -14.82 -0.15
CA LEU A 328 14.33 -14.39 -0.79
C LEU A 328 14.18 -13.02 -1.48
N ALA A 329 13.08 -12.82 -2.21
CA ALA A 329 12.78 -11.54 -2.82
C ALA A 329 12.60 -10.44 -1.76
N SER A 330 11.94 -10.75 -0.64
CA SER A 330 11.74 -9.84 0.49
C SER A 330 13.06 -9.47 1.19
N ILE A 331 13.95 -10.44 1.43
CA ILE A 331 15.28 -10.20 1.98
C ILE A 331 16.09 -9.24 1.08
N ASN A 332 16.07 -9.44 -0.23
CA ASN A 332 16.74 -8.54 -1.16
C ASN A 332 16.17 -7.11 -1.14
N VAL A 333 14.86 -6.95 -0.97
CA VAL A 333 14.24 -5.63 -0.77
C VAL A 333 14.75 -4.99 0.51
N ALA A 334 14.76 -5.74 1.62
CA ALA A 334 15.20 -5.26 2.92
C ALA A 334 16.69 -4.86 2.95
N ILE A 335 17.56 -5.65 2.33
CA ILE A 335 18.99 -5.34 2.19
C ILE A 335 19.16 -4.00 1.46
N ARG A 336 18.48 -3.79 0.34
CA ARG A 336 18.56 -2.50 -0.38
C ARG A 336 18.03 -1.33 0.46
N GLN A 337 17.00 -1.55 1.26
CA GLN A 337 16.46 -0.52 2.15
C GLN A 337 17.43 -0.18 3.28
N ILE A 338 18.11 -1.16 3.87
CA ILE A 338 19.18 -0.92 4.86
C ILE A 338 20.30 -0.09 4.23
N ILE A 339 20.79 -0.49 3.05
CA ILE A 339 21.86 0.24 2.35
C ILE A 339 21.46 1.70 2.10
N LYS A 340 20.20 1.94 1.67
CA LYS A 340 19.65 3.27 1.46
C LYS A 340 19.66 4.11 2.75
N ARG A 341 19.29 3.50 3.88
CA ARG A 341 19.28 4.17 5.20
C ARG A 341 20.69 4.49 5.70
N ILE A 342 21.62 3.53 5.59
CA ILE A 342 23.03 3.69 5.99
C ILE A 342 23.70 4.80 5.16
N SER A 343 23.52 4.82 3.86
CA SER A 343 24.06 5.85 2.98
C SER A 343 23.57 7.27 3.31
N GLY A 344 22.48 7.39 4.02
CA GLY A 344 21.93 8.65 4.53
C GLY A 344 22.58 9.18 5.81
N GLY A 345 23.56 8.46 6.37
CA GLY A 345 24.39 8.93 7.48
C GLY A 345 23.78 8.83 8.88
N TYR A 346 22.55 8.32 9.02
CA TYR A 346 21.89 8.13 10.32
C TYR A 346 21.51 6.67 10.51
N ILE A 347 21.93 6.09 11.62
CA ILE A 347 21.58 4.74 12.04
C ILE A 347 20.67 4.84 13.25
N LEU A 348 19.53 4.16 13.20
CA LEU A 348 18.57 4.12 14.29
C LEU A 348 18.45 2.69 14.82
N HIS A 349 17.90 2.57 16.04
CA HIS A 349 17.62 1.28 16.66
C HIS A 349 16.82 0.33 15.76
N GLU A 350 15.89 0.84 14.97
CA GLU A 350 15.13 0.06 13.99
C GLU A 350 15.99 -0.56 12.88
N ASP A 351 17.08 0.10 12.48
CA ASP A 351 18.02 -0.41 11.48
C ASP A 351 18.82 -1.59 12.05
N VAL A 352 19.23 -1.49 13.31
CA VAL A 352 19.89 -2.57 14.05
C VAL A 352 18.95 -3.77 14.22
N THR A 353 17.68 -3.53 14.54
CA THR A 353 16.68 -4.59 14.66
C THR A 353 16.48 -5.33 13.33
N LEU A 354 16.30 -4.60 12.25
CA LEU A 354 16.14 -5.19 10.91
C LEU A 354 17.40 -5.95 10.49
N TYR A 355 18.59 -5.41 10.79
CA TYR A 355 19.85 -6.08 10.52
C TYR A 355 19.95 -7.42 11.25
N ARG A 356 19.66 -7.48 12.55
CA ARG A 356 19.67 -8.72 13.34
C ARG A 356 18.66 -9.76 12.83
N VAL A 357 17.51 -9.32 12.31
CA VAL A 357 16.55 -10.21 11.65
C VAL A 357 17.16 -10.79 10.38
N LEU A 358 17.78 -9.95 9.55
CA LEU A 358 18.43 -10.42 8.31
C LEU A 358 19.59 -11.37 8.58
N GLU A 359 20.41 -11.08 9.60
CA GLU A 359 21.51 -11.95 10.03
C GLU A 359 20.99 -13.35 10.38
N ARG A 360 19.94 -13.46 11.22
CA ARG A 360 19.33 -14.75 11.57
C ARG A 360 18.69 -15.48 10.39
N LEU A 361 18.11 -14.75 9.45
CA LEU A 361 17.56 -15.33 8.23
C LEU A 361 18.64 -15.84 7.28
N LEU A 362 19.83 -15.19 7.28
CA LEU A 362 20.95 -15.53 6.41
C LEU A 362 21.80 -16.67 6.99
N ASP A 363 21.95 -16.78 8.30
CA ASP A 363 22.71 -17.84 8.98
C ASP A 363 21.93 -19.14 9.16
N GLY A 364 20.63 -19.15 8.80
CA GLY A 364 19.77 -20.31 8.87
C GLY A 364 19.31 -20.68 10.30
N SER A 365 19.56 -19.83 11.30
CA SER A 365 19.13 -20.04 12.67
C SER A 365 17.60 -19.96 12.85
N GLU A 366 16.90 -19.31 11.93
CA GLU A 366 15.45 -19.43 11.77
C GLU A 366 15.12 -20.51 10.74
N THR A 367 14.80 -21.71 11.22
CA THR A 367 14.76 -23.00 10.52
C THR A 367 13.72 -23.18 9.41
N ASN A 368 13.01 -22.17 8.98
CA ASN A 368 11.99 -22.24 7.95
C ASN A 368 12.41 -21.75 6.56
N PHE A 369 13.68 -21.40 6.35
CA PHE A 369 14.18 -20.85 5.10
C PHE A 369 15.40 -21.62 4.62
N SER A 370 15.25 -22.41 3.55
CA SER A 370 16.41 -22.87 2.78
C SER A 370 16.92 -21.68 1.98
N ILE A 371 17.99 -21.07 2.43
CA ILE A 371 18.63 -19.95 1.73
C ILE A 371 19.47 -20.57 0.60
N SER A 372 19.19 -20.15 -0.65
CA SER A 372 20.01 -20.59 -1.77
C SER A 372 21.40 -19.96 -1.70
N GLU A 373 22.43 -20.69 -2.16
CA GLU A 373 23.84 -20.25 -2.24
C GLU A 373 23.98 -18.88 -2.94
N ILE A 374 23.07 -18.54 -3.87
CA ILE A 374 23.03 -17.25 -4.59
C ILE A 374 22.84 -16.05 -3.67
N ILE A 375 22.10 -16.19 -2.58
CA ILE A 375 21.92 -15.10 -1.62
C ILE A 375 23.10 -14.98 -0.68
N LEU A 376 23.63 -16.11 -0.24
CA LEU A 376 24.89 -16.13 0.50
C LEU A 376 26.03 -15.49 -0.31
N GLU A 377 26.12 -15.71 -1.62
CA GLU A 377 27.09 -15.04 -2.49
C GLU A 377 26.82 -13.53 -2.65
N ASN A 378 25.58 -13.12 -2.80
CA ASN A 378 25.24 -11.70 -2.89
C ASN A 378 25.36 -10.99 -1.54
N ALA A 379 25.09 -11.65 -0.44
CA ALA A 379 25.33 -11.15 0.90
C ALA A 379 26.83 -11.08 1.23
N LYS A 380 27.65 -12.02 0.74
CA LYS A 380 29.13 -12.00 0.87
C LYS A 380 29.78 -10.89 0.03
N LYS A 381 29.20 -10.50 -1.10
CA LYS A 381 29.68 -9.36 -1.91
C LYS A 381 29.46 -8.01 -1.23
N PHE A 382 28.45 -7.91 -0.39
CA PHE A 382 28.31 -6.82 0.57
C PHE A 382 28.98 -7.30 1.85
N ASP A 383 30.07 -6.66 2.26
CA ASP A 383 30.68 -6.91 3.57
C ASP A 383 29.73 -6.37 4.67
N ILE A 384 28.57 -7.06 4.78
CA ILE A 384 27.51 -6.76 5.73
C ILE A 384 28.08 -6.76 7.14
N SER A 385 29.02 -7.67 7.43
CA SER A 385 29.71 -7.74 8.72
C SER A 385 30.51 -6.50 9.03
N LYS A 386 31.17 -5.89 8.06
CA LYS A 386 31.98 -4.68 8.25
C LYS A 386 31.11 -3.45 8.47
N GLU A 387 30.04 -3.30 7.70
CA GLU A 387 29.06 -2.20 7.88
C GLU A 387 28.21 -2.40 9.15
N ALA A 388 27.90 -3.63 9.53
CA ALA A 388 27.21 -3.96 10.78
C ALA A 388 28.04 -3.70 12.03
N ASN A 389 29.31 -4.06 12.02
CA ASN A 389 30.20 -3.75 13.16
C ASN A 389 30.35 -2.24 13.36
N LYS A 390 30.32 -1.47 12.28
CA LYS A 390 30.25 -0.01 12.34
C LYS A 390 28.92 0.50 12.90
N LEU A 391 27.79 -0.16 12.54
CA LEU A 391 26.46 0.10 13.06
C LEU A 391 26.37 -0.17 14.57
N ILE A 392 26.87 -1.31 15.01
CA ILE A 392 26.85 -1.73 16.41
C ILE A 392 27.75 -0.82 17.25
N SER A 393 28.92 -0.43 16.76
CA SER A 393 29.81 0.49 17.49
C SER A 393 29.20 1.88 17.66
N LEU A 394 28.51 2.41 16.64
CA LEU A 394 27.83 3.69 16.74
C LEU A 394 26.61 3.66 17.66
N SER A 395 25.83 2.56 17.68
CA SER A 395 24.69 2.42 18.61
C SER A 395 25.12 2.30 20.07
N LEU A 396 26.29 1.74 20.34
CA LEU A 396 26.86 1.64 21.70
C LEU A 396 27.46 2.97 22.19
N GLU A 397 27.86 3.85 21.29
CA GLU A 397 28.29 5.20 21.62
C GLU A 397 27.09 6.11 21.95
N ASP A 398 25.97 5.98 21.24
CA ASP A 398 24.74 6.73 21.54
C ASP A 398 24.08 6.29 22.87
N GLU A 399 24.17 5.01 23.25
CA GLU A 399 23.72 4.56 24.58
C GLU A 399 24.56 5.11 25.72
N LYS A 400 25.84 5.42 25.49
CA LYS A 400 26.73 6.05 26.49
C LYS A 400 26.53 7.57 26.61
N LEU A 401 25.94 8.20 25.62
CA LEU A 401 25.61 9.63 25.64
C LEU A 401 24.20 9.91 26.20
N ALA A 402 23.38 8.87 26.40
CA ALA A 402 22.02 8.95 26.92
C ALA A 402 21.93 8.61 28.43
N VAL A 403 23.06 8.39 29.12
CA VAL A 403 23.21 8.26 30.58
C VAL A 403 23.92 9.49 31.13
#